data_fefd8b0b9c0f715b21e169cbbd226701
#
_entry.id   fefd8b0b9c0f715b21e169cbbd226701
#
_cell.length_a   1.000
_cell.length_b   1.000
_cell.length_c   1.000
_cell.angle_alpha   90.00
_cell.angle_beta   90.00
_cell.angle_gamma   90.00
#
_symmetry.space_group_name_H-M   'P 1'
#
loop_
_entity.id
_entity.type
_entity.pdbx_description
1 polymer ?
#
loop_
_entity_poly.entity_id
_entity_poly.type
_entity_poly.pdbx_seq_one_letter_code
_entity_poly.pdbx_strand_id
1 'polypeptide(L)'
;MNENLLKKELFGKPISKQVTRLASEKALKVSKENPKAYVIGSDNMCTLDDKIFDKPIDHKDAVNHLQALSGNKHLQNNGISICFDGKEIWSNFDVTELVMKELSLQEIEDYLDLDKPYSACGCYHLESNGRNLFSSINGLESTVMGLAMEHLIEKLNELSIIEL
;
A
#
# COMPACT_ATOMS: atom_id res chain seq x y z
N MET A 1 -16.62 3.25 -9.73
CA MET A 1 -16.41 2.38 -8.56
C MET A 1 -16.60 3.21 -7.29
N ASN A 2 -17.35 2.71 -6.33
CA ASN A 2 -17.41 3.30 -4.99
C ASN A 2 -16.48 2.48 -4.09
N GLU A 3 -15.28 2.99 -3.80
CA GLU A 3 -14.25 2.29 -3.03
C GLU A 3 -14.75 1.91 -1.61
N ASN A 4 -15.54 2.77 -0.97
CA ASN A 4 -16.06 2.51 0.36
C ASN A 4 -17.08 1.35 0.38
N LEU A 5 -17.89 1.20 -0.66
CA LEU A 5 -18.79 0.04 -0.78
C LEU A 5 -17.98 -1.23 -1.01
N LEU A 6 -16.98 -1.20 -1.88
CA LEU A 6 -16.13 -2.34 -2.16
C LEU A 6 -15.35 -2.77 -0.90
N LYS A 7 -14.80 -1.84 -0.12
CA LYS A 7 -14.14 -2.14 1.15
C LYS A 7 -15.09 -2.85 2.14
N LYS A 8 -16.36 -2.42 2.20
CA LYS A 8 -17.37 -3.09 3.04
C LYS A 8 -17.67 -4.52 2.58
N GLU A 9 -17.78 -4.74 1.28
CA GLU A 9 -18.00 -6.10 0.70
C GLU A 9 -16.81 -7.04 0.93
N LEU A 10 -15.61 -6.49 0.98
CA LEU A 10 -14.37 -7.22 1.19
C LEU A 10 -14.03 -7.43 2.67
N PHE A 11 -14.73 -6.75 3.57
CA PHE A 11 -14.48 -6.85 5.00
C PHE A 11 -14.54 -8.30 5.49
N GLY A 12 -13.55 -8.72 6.28
CA GLY A 12 -13.41 -10.09 6.78
C GLY A 12 -12.85 -11.11 5.80
N LYS A 13 -12.58 -10.72 4.53
CA LYS A 13 -11.82 -11.58 3.59
C LYS A 13 -10.31 -11.47 3.87
N PRO A 14 -9.49 -12.45 3.46
CA PRO A 14 -8.04 -12.35 3.56
C PRO A 14 -7.51 -11.04 2.97
N ILE A 15 -6.53 -10.41 3.61
CA ILE A 15 -5.95 -9.12 3.19
C ILE A 15 -5.45 -9.18 1.74
N SER A 16 -4.81 -10.29 1.35
CA SER A 16 -4.39 -10.52 -0.05
C SER A 16 -5.53 -10.35 -1.04
N LYS A 17 -6.72 -10.87 -0.73
CA LYS A 17 -7.90 -10.72 -1.58
C LYS A 17 -8.48 -9.31 -1.55
N GLN A 18 -8.44 -8.65 -0.39
CA GLN A 18 -8.93 -7.29 -0.28
C GLN A 18 -8.10 -6.33 -1.14
N VAL A 19 -6.79 -6.33 -0.95
CA VAL A 19 -5.88 -5.40 -1.60
C VAL A 19 -5.76 -5.65 -3.12
N THR A 20 -5.71 -6.91 -3.56
CA THR A 20 -5.68 -7.23 -5.00
C THR A 20 -6.99 -6.86 -5.69
N ARG A 21 -8.13 -7.08 -5.04
CA ARG A 21 -9.43 -6.70 -5.62
C ARG A 21 -9.57 -5.19 -5.74
N LEU A 22 -9.12 -4.42 -4.76
CA LEU A 22 -9.11 -2.96 -4.84
C LEU A 22 -8.21 -2.45 -5.97
N ALA A 23 -7.01 -3.02 -6.11
CA ALA A 23 -6.09 -2.70 -7.21
C ALA A 23 -6.73 -2.99 -8.58
N SER A 24 -7.35 -4.17 -8.72
CA SER A 24 -8.04 -4.60 -9.95
C SER A 24 -9.17 -3.65 -10.33
N GLU A 25 -10.04 -3.31 -9.40
CA GLU A 25 -11.17 -2.42 -9.69
C GLU A 25 -10.75 -1.00 -10.08
N LYS A 26 -9.65 -0.50 -9.48
CA LYS A 26 -9.05 0.78 -9.89
C LYS A 26 -8.57 0.72 -11.34
N ALA A 27 -7.82 -0.33 -11.70
CA ALA A 27 -7.33 -0.52 -13.06
C ALA A 27 -8.47 -0.75 -14.07
N LEU A 28 -9.44 -1.60 -13.75
CA LEU A 28 -10.58 -1.91 -14.62
C LEU A 28 -11.41 -0.68 -14.97
N LYS A 29 -11.65 0.22 -14.00
CA LYS A 29 -12.38 1.46 -14.25
C LYS A 29 -11.71 2.28 -15.34
N VAL A 30 -10.41 2.51 -15.24
CA VAL A 30 -9.65 3.31 -16.21
C VAL A 30 -9.49 2.58 -17.54
N SER A 31 -9.26 1.25 -17.51
CA SER A 31 -9.07 0.44 -18.72
C SER A 31 -10.30 0.41 -19.63
N LYS A 32 -11.51 0.44 -19.07
CA LYS A 32 -12.76 0.52 -19.86
C LYS A 32 -12.87 1.82 -20.65
N GLU A 33 -12.32 2.90 -20.13
CA GLU A 33 -12.30 4.21 -20.79
C GLU A 33 -11.09 4.35 -21.73
N ASN A 34 -10.09 3.45 -21.62
CA ASN A 34 -8.84 3.47 -22.38
C ASN A 34 -8.51 2.07 -22.95
N PRO A 35 -9.30 1.54 -23.91
CA PRO A 35 -9.19 0.13 -24.33
C PRO A 35 -7.88 -0.23 -25.03
N LYS A 36 -7.11 0.75 -25.50
CA LYS A 36 -5.80 0.54 -26.17
C LYS A 36 -4.60 0.70 -25.22
N ALA A 37 -4.86 0.98 -23.93
CA ALA A 37 -3.81 1.18 -22.94
C ALA A 37 -3.70 0.00 -21.98
N TYR A 38 -2.48 -0.37 -21.63
CA TYR A 38 -2.22 -1.18 -20.44
C TYR A 38 -2.36 -0.29 -19.22
N VAL A 39 -3.26 -0.64 -18.34
CA VAL A 39 -3.58 0.14 -17.14
C VAL A 39 -3.11 -0.62 -15.91
N ILE A 40 -2.24 0.01 -15.13
CA ILE A 40 -1.74 -0.53 -13.86
C ILE A 40 -2.54 0.09 -12.73
N GLY A 41 -3.12 -0.74 -11.88
CA GLY A 41 -3.74 -0.35 -10.63
C GLY A 41 -2.98 -0.92 -9.45
N SER A 42 -2.91 -0.16 -8.37
CA SER A 42 -2.32 -0.62 -7.12
C SER A 42 -3.17 -0.18 -5.93
N ASP A 43 -3.09 -0.98 -4.87
CA ASP A 43 -3.63 -0.65 -3.56
C ASP A 43 -2.68 -1.14 -2.47
N ASN A 44 -2.66 -0.43 -1.34
CA ASN A 44 -1.79 -0.78 -0.22
C ASN A 44 -2.57 -0.76 1.10
N MET A 45 -2.29 -1.74 1.97
CA MET A 45 -2.88 -1.84 3.29
C MET A 45 -1.82 -2.08 4.35
N CYS A 46 -1.77 -1.19 5.35
CA CYS A 46 -0.95 -1.39 6.55
C CYS A 46 -1.75 -2.20 7.57
N THR A 47 -1.17 -3.29 8.07
CA THR A 47 -1.82 -4.16 9.06
C THR A 47 -0.91 -4.47 10.23
N LEU A 48 -1.46 -4.40 11.45
CA LEU A 48 -0.86 -4.90 12.67
C LEU A 48 -1.85 -5.89 13.30
N ASP A 49 -1.48 -7.16 13.37
CA ASP A 49 -2.39 -8.25 13.71
C ASP A 49 -3.66 -8.19 12.83
N ASP A 50 -4.84 -8.14 13.44
CA ASP A 50 -6.12 -8.07 12.72
C ASP A 50 -6.58 -6.63 12.41
N LYS A 51 -5.79 -5.61 12.80
CA LYS A 51 -6.13 -4.21 12.61
C LYS A 51 -5.56 -3.67 11.30
N ILE A 52 -6.43 -3.05 10.50
CA ILE A 52 -6.04 -2.29 9.30
C ILE A 52 -5.89 -0.82 9.67
N PHE A 53 -4.79 -0.21 9.26
CA PHE A 53 -4.53 1.23 9.40
C PHE A 53 -4.76 1.90 8.05
N ASP A 54 -5.92 2.51 7.90
CA ASP A 54 -6.23 3.36 6.75
C ASP A 54 -5.42 4.68 6.80
N LYS A 55 -5.69 5.57 5.86
CA LYS A 55 -5.20 6.95 5.94
C LYS A 55 -5.79 7.64 7.16
N PRO A 56 -5.02 8.40 7.94
CA PRO A 56 -5.55 9.08 9.11
C PRO A 56 -6.55 10.16 8.70
N ILE A 57 -7.55 10.36 9.53
CA ILE A 57 -8.59 11.37 9.30
C ILE A 57 -8.16 12.76 9.73
N ASP A 58 -7.24 12.84 10.68
CA ASP A 58 -6.66 14.08 11.22
C ASP A 58 -5.29 13.82 11.88
N HIS A 59 -4.69 14.87 12.42
CA HIS A 59 -3.39 14.79 13.11
C HIS A 59 -3.44 13.86 14.34
N LYS A 60 -4.48 13.94 15.14
CA LYS A 60 -4.64 13.09 16.33
C LYS A 60 -4.71 11.60 15.95
N ASP A 61 -5.41 11.30 14.90
CA ASP A 61 -5.50 9.93 14.37
C ASP A 61 -4.15 9.45 13.84
N ALA A 62 -3.37 10.32 13.17
CA ALA A 62 -2.01 10.02 12.74
C ALA A 62 -1.09 9.70 13.93
N VAL A 63 -1.16 10.49 15.01
CA VAL A 63 -0.43 10.21 16.26
C VAL A 63 -0.84 8.86 16.83
N ASN A 64 -2.12 8.55 16.90
CA ASN A 64 -2.63 7.27 17.40
C ASN A 64 -2.15 6.08 16.54
N HIS A 65 -2.08 6.24 15.21
CA HIS A 65 -1.54 5.22 14.32
C HIS A 65 -0.06 4.94 14.63
N LEU A 66 0.76 5.97 14.70
CA LEU A 66 2.21 5.80 14.98
C LEU A 66 2.45 5.28 16.39
N GLN A 67 1.66 5.69 17.40
CA GLN A 67 1.75 5.12 18.75
C GLN A 67 1.41 3.63 18.76
N ALA A 68 0.40 3.19 18.00
CA ALA A 68 0.03 1.78 17.90
C ALA A 68 1.10 0.95 17.19
N LEU A 69 1.77 1.51 16.18
CA LEU A 69 2.83 0.85 15.42
C LEU A 69 4.18 0.88 16.16
N SER A 70 4.41 1.85 17.06
CA SER A 70 5.64 2.02 17.82
C SER A 70 6.02 0.75 18.57
N GLY A 71 7.27 0.31 18.43
CA GLY A 71 7.81 -0.90 19.04
C GLY A 71 7.25 -2.22 18.50
N ASN A 72 6.37 -2.16 17.49
CA ASN A 72 5.69 -3.34 16.96
C ASN A 72 6.14 -3.72 15.55
N LYS A 73 5.93 -5.00 15.23
CA LYS A 73 6.05 -5.54 13.89
C LYS A 73 4.71 -5.43 13.17
N HIS A 74 4.72 -4.87 11.97
CA HIS A 74 3.54 -4.74 11.14
C HIS A 74 3.84 -5.06 9.66
N LEU A 75 2.81 -5.14 8.84
CA LEU A 75 2.90 -5.51 7.44
C LEU A 75 2.39 -4.39 6.54
N GLN A 76 3.10 -4.13 5.46
CA GLN A 76 2.58 -3.43 4.29
C GLN A 76 2.23 -4.46 3.23
N ASN A 77 0.95 -4.49 2.86
CA ASN A 77 0.37 -5.44 1.94
C ASN A 77 0.02 -4.71 0.65
N ASN A 78 0.65 -5.09 -0.45
CA ASN A 78 0.46 -4.45 -1.76
C ASN A 78 -0.23 -5.38 -2.74
N GLY A 79 -1.27 -4.88 -3.39
CA GLY A 79 -1.91 -5.52 -4.53
C GLY A 79 -1.64 -4.72 -5.80
N ILE A 80 -1.32 -5.41 -6.88
CA ILE A 80 -1.15 -4.84 -8.22
C ILE A 80 -2.06 -5.57 -9.19
N SER A 81 -2.59 -4.84 -10.16
CA SER A 81 -3.30 -5.42 -11.29
C SER A 81 -2.91 -4.73 -12.58
N ILE A 82 -2.78 -5.50 -13.66
CA ILE A 82 -2.65 -4.99 -15.02
C ILE A 82 -3.95 -5.30 -15.75
N CYS A 83 -4.57 -4.28 -16.34
CA CYS A 83 -5.77 -4.42 -17.15
C CYS A 83 -5.52 -3.93 -18.57
N PHE A 84 -6.14 -4.58 -19.55
CA PHE A 84 -6.13 -4.20 -20.95
C PHE A 84 -7.51 -4.45 -21.54
N ASP A 85 -8.01 -3.53 -22.35
CA ASP A 85 -9.32 -3.62 -23.01
C ASP A 85 -10.47 -3.98 -22.03
N GLY A 86 -10.48 -3.35 -20.86
CA GLY A 86 -11.50 -3.55 -19.83
C GLY A 86 -11.44 -4.90 -19.11
N LYS A 87 -10.36 -5.65 -19.25
CA LYS A 87 -10.16 -6.97 -18.59
C LYS A 87 -8.88 -6.99 -17.80
N GLU A 88 -8.92 -7.66 -16.64
CA GLU A 88 -7.70 -7.98 -15.89
C GLU A 88 -6.92 -9.06 -16.64
N ILE A 89 -5.65 -8.81 -16.91
CA ILE A 89 -4.72 -9.75 -17.56
C ILE A 89 -3.67 -10.30 -16.60
N TRP A 90 -3.45 -9.65 -15.46
CA TRP A 90 -2.57 -10.12 -14.41
C TRP A 90 -2.85 -9.38 -13.10
N SER A 91 -2.65 -10.08 -11.98
CA SER A 91 -2.62 -9.48 -10.65
C SER A 91 -1.57 -10.15 -9.78
N ASN A 92 -1.05 -9.42 -8.80
CA ASN A 92 -0.06 -9.91 -7.84
C ASN A 92 -0.33 -9.36 -6.45
N PHE A 93 0.10 -10.12 -5.46
CA PHE A 93 0.13 -9.73 -4.05
C PHE A 93 1.55 -9.84 -3.53
N ASP A 94 2.02 -8.79 -2.87
CA ASP A 94 3.30 -8.79 -2.17
C ASP A 94 3.16 -8.19 -0.77
N VAL A 95 4.05 -8.58 0.14
CA VAL A 95 4.04 -8.14 1.53
C VAL A 95 5.45 -7.86 2.02
N THR A 96 5.61 -6.74 2.72
CA THR A 96 6.85 -6.38 3.42
C THR A 96 6.56 -6.24 4.91
N GLU A 97 7.40 -6.88 5.71
CA GLU A 97 7.37 -6.81 7.16
C GLU A 97 8.29 -5.69 7.65
N LEU A 98 7.78 -4.84 8.55
CA LEU A 98 8.55 -3.76 9.15
C LEU A 98 8.46 -3.85 10.67
N VAL A 99 9.59 -3.59 11.34
CA VAL A 99 9.63 -3.42 12.79
C VAL A 99 9.93 -1.96 13.10
N MET A 100 8.94 -1.27 13.70
CA MET A 100 9.10 0.12 14.12
C MET A 100 9.86 0.19 15.44
N LYS A 101 10.78 1.15 15.57
CA LYS A 101 11.44 1.46 16.84
C LYS A 101 10.40 1.88 17.87
N GLU A 102 10.74 1.75 19.16
CA GLU A 102 9.97 2.43 20.20
C GLU A 102 10.14 3.94 20.03
N LEU A 103 9.03 4.64 19.86
CA LEU A 103 9.00 6.09 19.63
C LEU A 103 8.32 6.78 20.81
N SER A 104 8.93 7.84 21.32
CA SER A 104 8.27 8.78 22.22
C SER A 104 7.23 9.62 21.50
N LEU A 105 6.32 10.21 22.24
CA LEU A 105 5.31 11.14 21.66
C LEU A 105 5.99 12.29 20.93
N GLN A 106 7.09 12.82 21.47
CA GLN A 106 7.83 13.93 20.84
C GLN A 106 8.42 13.51 19.49
N GLU A 107 9.03 12.32 19.40
CA GLU A 107 9.56 11.80 18.12
C GLU A 107 8.47 11.58 17.07
N ILE A 108 7.27 11.15 17.50
CA ILE A 108 6.11 11.03 16.62
C ILE A 108 5.67 12.40 16.09
N GLU A 109 5.52 13.37 16.97
CA GLU A 109 5.12 14.75 16.59
C GLU A 109 6.16 15.39 15.66
N ASP A 110 7.45 15.28 15.99
CA ASP A 110 8.54 15.80 15.15
C ASP A 110 8.53 15.17 13.75
N TYR A 111 8.28 13.86 13.66
CA TYR A 111 8.18 13.18 12.38
C TYR A 111 6.95 13.62 11.57
N LEU A 112 5.77 13.72 12.22
CA LEU A 112 4.55 14.18 11.55
C LEU A 112 4.67 15.60 11.01
N ASP A 113 5.35 16.48 11.75
CA ASP A 113 5.61 17.86 11.31
C ASP A 113 6.56 17.90 10.11
N LEU A 114 7.53 16.99 10.07
CA LEU A 114 8.56 16.94 9.02
C LEU A 114 7.99 16.38 7.70
N ASP A 115 7.37 15.22 7.72
CA ASP A 115 6.94 14.51 6.52
C ASP A 115 5.47 14.72 6.15
N LYS A 116 4.61 15.08 7.10
CA LYS A 116 3.16 15.27 6.92
C LYS A 116 2.49 14.10 6.17
N PRO A 117 2.65 12.83 6.63
CA PRO A 117 2.30 11.63 5.87
C PRO A 117 0.80 11.27 5.94
N TYR A 118 -0.09 12.25 5.91
CA TYR A 118 -1.53 12.06 6.11
C TYR A 118 -2.23 11.37 4.94
N SER A 119 -1.54 11.22 3.80
CA SER A 119 -2.05 10.51 2.62
C SER A 119 -1.63 9.03 2.56
N ALA A 120 -0.78 8.57 3.50
CA ALA A 120 -0.24 7.23 3.53
C ALA A 120 -0.93 6.36 4.59
N CYS A 121 -1.22 5.09 4.25
CA CYS A 121 -1.63 4.10 5.24
C CYS A 121 -0.47 3.79 6.20
N GLY A 122 -0.75 3.74 7.50
CA GLY A 122 0.27 3.62 8.53
C GLY A 122 0.99 4.93 8.88
N CYS A 123 0.68 6.04 8.20
CA CYS A 123 1.19 7.40 8.49
C CYS A 123 2.70 7.56 8.39
N TYR A 124 3.34 6.95 7.38
CA TYR A 124 4.76 7.18 7.11
C TYR A 124 5.09 7.06 5.62
N HIS A 125 6.14 7.75 5.19
CA HIS A 125 6.73 7.67 3.86
C HIS A 125 8.13 7.08 3.98
N LEU A 126 8.33 5.83 3.51
CA LEU A 126 9.62 5.15 3.58
C LEU A 126 10.69 5.85 2.72
N GLU A 127 10.28 6.41 1.60
CA GLU A 127 11.11 7.16 0.65
C GLU A 127 11.62 8.49 1.19
N SER A 128 11.14 8.91 2.36
CA SER A 128 11.49 10.14 3.04
C SER A 128 12.07 9.85 4.43
N ASN A 129 11.77 10.68 5.43
CA ASN A 129 12.28 10.51 6.79
C ASN A 129 11.66 9.33 7.54
N GLY A 130 10.57 8.76 7.03
CA GLY A 130 9.92 7.58 7.60
C GLY A 130 10.84 6.37 7.73
N ARG A 131 11.87 6.24 6.88
CA ARG A 131 12.89 5.18 7.01
C ARG A 131 13.54 5.16 8.39
N ASN A 132 13.73 6.31 9.02
CA ASN A 132 14.38 6.43 10.33
C ASN A 132 13.53 5.86 11.49
N LEU A 133 12.24 5.63 11.26
CA LEU A 133 11.32 5.06 12.26
C LEU A 133 11.54 3.56 12.47
N PHE A 134 12.23 2.87 11.55
CA PHE A 134 12.31 1.41 11.55
C PHE A 134 13.66 0.88 12.02
N SER A 135 13.62 -0.23 12.75
CA SER A 135 14.80 -1.03 13.11
C SER A 135 15.08 -2.13 12.09
N SER A 136 14.05 -2.64 11.41
CA SER A 136 14.21 -3.60 10.32
C SER A 136 13.09 -3.48 9.28
N ILE A 137 13.45 -3.81 8.03
CA ILE A 137 12.54 -3.91 6.89
C ILE A 137 12.89 -5.23 6.19
N ASN A 138 11.92 -6.13 6.10
CA ASN A 138 12.09 -7.45 5.50
C ASN A 138 11.10 -7.65 4.37
N GLY A 139 11.56 -7.48 3.15
CA GLY A 139 10.79 -7.49 1.91
C GLY A 139 11.18 -6.35 0.98
N LEU A 140 10.36 -6.11 -0.06
CA LEU A 140 10.61 -5.06 -1.03
C LEU A 140 10.20 -3.69 -0.49
N GLU A 141 11.09 -2.71 -0.60
CA GLU A 141 10.77 -1.34 -0.22
C GLU A 141 9.73 -0.72 -1.15
N SER A 142 9.73 -1.10 -2.42
CA SER A 142 8.72 -0.67 -3.41
C SER A 142 7.31 -1.11 -3.00
N THR A 143 7.16 -2.25 -2.35
CA THR A 143 5.90 -2.72 -1.74
C THR A 143 5.41 -1.75 -0.67
N VAL A 144 6.30 -1.29 0.20
CA VAL A 144 5.97 -0.30 1.24
C VAL A 144 5.55 1.04 0.63
N MET A 145 6.23 1.47 -0.43
CA MET A 145 5.93 2.70 -1.17
C MET A 145 4.63 2.63 -2.00
N GLY A 146 4.00 1.45 -2.07
CA GLY A 146 2.66 1.28 -2.64
C GLY A 146 2.60 0.69 -4.05
N LEU A 147 3.73 0.29 -4.63
CA LEU A 147 3.79 -0.40 -5.91
C LEU A 147 5.02 -1.32 -5.95
N ALA A 148 4.81 -2.63 -5.81
CA ALA A 148 5.88 -3.63 -5.86
C ALA A 148 6.50 -3.70 -7.28
N MET A 149 7.43 -2.77 -7.54
CA MET A 149 8.01 -2.49 -8.87
C MET A 149 8.73 -3.69 -9.46
N GLU A 150 9.41 -4.49 -8.65
CA GLU A 150 10.19 -5.63 -9.09
C GLU A 150 9.28 -6.66 -9.80
N HIS A 151 8.16 -7.02 -9.18
CA HIS A 151 7.18 -7.94 -9.77
C HIS A 151 6.49 -7.33 -10.99
N LEU A 152 6.21 -6.04 -10.95
CA LEU A 152 5.58 -5.33 -12.06
C LEU A 152 6.49 -5.29 -13.29
N ILE A 153 7.76 -4.92 -13.13
CA ILE A 153 8.74 -4.85 -14.21
C ILE A 153 8.95 -6.23 -14.84
N GLU A 154 9.13 -7.27 -14.03
CA GLU A 154 9.26 -8.65 -14.51
C GLU A 154 8.07 -9.02 -15.39
N LYS A 155 6.84 -8.74 -14.93
CA LYS A 155 5.64 -9.06 -15.71
C LYS A 155 5.48 -8.24 -16.97
N LEU A 156 5.79 -6.98 -16.95
CA LEU A 156 5.74 -6.11 -18.13
C LEU A 156 6.76 -6.57 -19.21
N ASN A 157 7.94 -7.04 -18.79
CA ASN A 157 8.93 -7.67 -19.71
C ASN A 157 8.40 -8.97 -20.30
N GLU A 158 7.84 -9.88 -19.47
CA GLU A 158 7.24 -11.14 -19.95
C GLU A 158 6.14 -10.91 -21.01
N LEU A 159 5.35 -9.87 -20.82
CA LEU A 159 4.28 -9.47 -21.74
C LEU A 159 4.78 -8.68 -22.95
N SER A 160 6.11 -8.45 -23.06
CA SER A 160 6.73 -7.62 -24.11
C SER A 160 6.15 -6.21 -24.22
N ILE A 161 5.71 -5.64 -23.09
CA ILE A 161 5.18 -4.28 -23.00
C ILE A 161 6.31 -3.27 -22.83
N ILE A 162 7.37 -3.67 -22.14
CA ILE A 162 8.61 -2.91 -21.95
C ILE A 162 9.81 -3.82 -22.23
N GLU A 163 10.96 -3.22 -22.45
CA GLU A 163 12.27 -3.87 -22.55
C GLU A 163 13.21 -3.18 -21.55
N LEU A 164 13.45 -3.81 -20.39
CA LEU A 164 14.38 -3.33 -19.35
C LEU A 164 15.34 -4.44 -18.92
#